data_6ffc5699c7679af407b30d14a9d43211
#
_entry.id   6ffc5699c7679af407b30d14a9d43211
#
_cell.length_a   1.000
_cell.length_b   1.000
_cell.length_c   1.000
_cell.angle_alpha   90.00
_cell.angle_beta   90.00
_cell.angle_gamma   90.00
#
_symmetry.space_group_name_H-M   'P 1'
#
loop_
_entity.id
_entity.type
_entity.pdbx_description
1 polymer ?
#
loop_
_entity_poly.entity_id
_entity_poly.type
_entity_poly.pdbx_seq_one_letter_code
_entity_poly.pdbx_strand_id
1 'polypeptide(L)'
;MEVQVRGKGVVITDALRDYADKRVNKLSKHFATLQAATVTQSIQGKVHRVEVQLEGDGILLRGEDRAEDMYVAIDHVVDKLERRMSKYKERHKWHHRGAHHDHDSPRRMPAESERDEDDADDEGKVLRRKRFAIKPLTELEAVAHMELLSHDFFVFENADTGQVSVLYRRADKNYGILEPER
;
A
#
# COMPACT_ATOMS: atom_id res chain seq x y z
N MET A 1 6.87 -13.38 -10.50
CA MET A 1 6.93 -12.88 -9.11
C MET A 1 6.92 -14.09 -8.19
N GLU A 2 7.81 -14.13 -7.21
CA GLU A 2 7.81 -15.19 -6.20
C GLU A 2 6.69 -14.95 -5.18
N VAL A 3 5.83 -15.97 -4.94
CA VAL A 3 4.72 -15.86 -3.98
C VAL A 3 4.94 -16.84 -2.84
N GLN A 4 5.02 -16.34 -1.63
CA GLN A 4 5.15 -17.13 -0.42
C GLN A 4 3.83 -17.11 0.36
N VAL A 5 3.24 -18.28 0.61
CA VAL A 5 1.99 -18.42 1.38
C VAL A 5 2.29 -18.99 2.76
N ARG A 6 1.85 -18.28 3.80
CA ARG A 6 2.07 -18.64 5.22
C ARG A 6 0.74 -18.71 5.98
N GLY A 7 0.59 -19.66 6.89
CA GLY A 7 -0.52 -19.74 7.82
C GLY A 7 -0.11 -19.28 9.22
N LYS A 8 -0.90 -18.43 9.85
CA LYS A 8 -0.76 -18.06 11.26
C LYS A 8 -1.89 -18.73 12.05
N GLY A 9 -1.57 -19.89 12.67
CA GLY A 9 -2.56 -20.68 13.39
C GLY A 9 -3.60 -21.39 12.49
N VAL A 10 -3.29 -21.56 11.20
CA VAL A 10 -4.13 -22.24 10.22
C VAL A 10 -3.28 -23.13 9.31
N VAL A 11 -3.80 -24.30 8.97
CA VAL A 11 -3.16 -25.21 8.02
C VAL A 11 -3.47 -24.73 6.60
N ILE A 12 -2.43 -24.52 5.80
CA ILE A 12 -2.57 -24.15 4.40
C ILE A 12 -2.61 -25.41 3.56
N THR A 13 -3.75 -25.67 2.92
CA THR A 13 -3.88 -26.77 1.94
C THR A 13 -3.21 -26.41 0.62
N ASP A 14 -2.80 -27.40 -0.16
CA ASP A 14 -2.20 -27.18 -1.48
C ASP A 14 -3.16 -26.42 -2.41
N ALA A 15 -4.46 -26.75 -2.38
CA ALA A 15 -5.48 -26.05 -3.15
C ALA A 15 -5.58 -24.56 -2.80
N LEU A 16 -5.48 -24.21 -1.51
CA LEU A 16 -5.52 -22.84 -1.03
C LEU A 16 -4.24 -22.09 -1.39
N ARG A 17 -3.10 -22.76 -1.33
CA ARG A 17 -1.81 -22.22 -1.76
C ARG A 17 -1.81 -21.90 -3.26
N ASP A 18 -2.23 -22.85 -4.08
CA ASP A 18 -2.32 -22.69 -5.54
C ASP A 18 -3.28 -21.57 -5.93
N TYR A 19 -4.40 -21.45 -5.20
CA TYR A 19 -5.36 -20.38 -5.43
C TYR A 19 -4.76 -19.01 -5.13
N ALA A 20 -4.15 -18.85 -3.95
CA ALA A 20 -3.51 -17.62 -3.54
C ALA A 20 -2.40 -17.22 -4.52
N ASP A 21 -1.55 -18.19 -4.93
CA ASP A 21 -0.48 -17.96 -5.90
C ASP A 21 -1.04 -17.43 -7.23
N LYS A 22 -2.04 -18.11 -7.79
CA LYS A 22 -2.66 -17.71 -9.06
C LYS A 22 -3.31 -16.32 -9.00
N ARG A 23 -4.00 -16.02 -7.88
CA ARG A 23 -4.69 -14.73 -7.72
C ARG A 23 -3.68 -13.59 -7.53
N VAL A 24 -2.69 -13.76 -6.66
CA VAL A 24 -1.70 -12.74 -6.35
C VAL A 24 -0.76 -12.49 -7.55
N ASN A 25 -0.37 -13.53 -8.28
CA ASN A 25 0.46 -13.38 -9.48
C ASN A 25 -0.20 -12.53 -10.59
N LYS A 26 -1.53 -12.37 -10.60
CA LYS A 26 -2.19 -11.44 -11.53
C LYS A 26 -1.77 -9.99 -11.31
N LEU A 27 -1.42 -9.62 -10.07
CA LEU A 27 -0.99 -8.26 -9.73
C LEU A 27 0.33 -7.87 -10.42
N SER A 28 1.20 -8.82 -10.74
CA SER A 28 2.45 -8.57 -11.48
C SER A 28 2.22 -7.98 -12.87
N LYS A 29 1.03 -8.17 -13.47
CA LYS A 29 0.66 -7.56 -14.75
C LYS A 29 0.53 -6.03 -14.65
N HIS A 30 0.21 -5.51 -13.47
CA HIS A 30 0.08 -4.07 -13.23
C HIS A 30 1.43 -3.40 -12.97
N PHE A 31 2.39 -4.14 -12.36
CA PHE A 31 3.73 -3.65 -12.06
C PHE A 31 4.76 -4.72 -12.38
N ALA A 32 5.52 -4.49 -13.44
CA ALA A 32 6.59 -5.40 -13.88
C ALA A 32 7.75 -5.47 -12.85
N THR A 33 7.84 -4.49 -11.97
CA THR A 33 8.89 -4.37 -10.95
C THR A 33 8.60 -5.15 -9.66
N LEU A 34 7.42 -5.77 -9.51
CA LEU A 34 7.11 -6.62 -8.38
C LEU A 34 7.97 -7.88 -8.39
N GLN A 35 8.75 -8.09 -7.33
CA GLN A 35 9.70 -9.18 -7.19
C GLN A 35 9.16 -10.31 -6.33
N ALA A 36 8.55 -9.95 -5.20
CA ALA A 36 8.05 -10.92 -4.23
C ALA A 36 6.66 -10.55 -3.69
N ALA A 37 5.93 -11.56 -3.25
CA ALA A 37 4.68 -11.41 -2.50
C ALA A 37 4.65 -12.38 -1.32
N THR A 38 4.22 -11.91 -0.16
CA THR A 38 3.94 -12.75 1.01
C THR A 38 2.44 -12.68 1.30
N VAL A 39 1.80 -13.85 1.33
CA VAL A 39 0.39 -14.01 1.70
C VAL A 39 0.32 -14.64 3.07
N THR A 40 -0.20 -13.94 4.05
CA THR A 40 -0.40 -14.45 5.42
C THR A 40 -1.89 -14.70 5.65
N GLN A 41 -2.24 -15.93 6.00
CA GLN A 41 -3.61 -16.36 6.26
C GLN A 41 -3.75 -16.67 7.74
N SER A 42 -4.86 -16.20 8.35
CA SER A 42 -5.18 -16.48 9.75
C SER A 42 -6.69 -16.60 9.94
N ILE A 43 -7.10 -17.22 11.04
CA ILE A 43 -8.49 -17.34 11.44
C ILE A 43 -8.63 -16.72 12.82
N GLN A 44 -9.60 -15.84 12.97
CA GLN A 44 -10.00 -15.23 14.25
C GLN A 44 -11.47 -15.53 14.53
N GLY A 45 -11.72 -16.51 15.39
CA GLY A 45 -13.08 -17.02 15.61
C GLY A 45 -13.62 -17.70 14.35
N LYS A 46 -14.65 -17.11 13.74
CA LYS A 46 -15.26 -17.58 12.48
C LYS A 46 -14.82 -16.77 11.25
N VAL A 47 -13.97 -15.78 11.44
CA VAL A 47 -13.56 -14.86 10.37
C VAL A 47 -12.18 -15.24 9.86
N HIS A 48 -12.08 -15.41 8.56
CA HIS A 48 -10.81 -15.60 7.83
C HIS A 48 -10.22 -14.24 7.50
N ARG A 49 -8.95 -14.04 7.88
CA ARG A 49 -8.19 -12.83 7.60
C ARG A 49 -7.03 -13.16 6.68
N VAL A 50 -6.90 -12.40 5.61
CA VAL A 50 -5.80 -12.51 4.66
C VAL A 50 -5.07 -11.17 4.59
N GLU A 51 -3.75 -11.23 4.72
CA GLU A 51 -2.84 -10.12 4.51
C GLU A 51 -1.94 -10.45 3.32
N VAL A 52 -1.84 -9.55 2.36
CA VAL A 52 -0.91 -9.65 1.22
C VAL A 52 0.07 -8.49 1.28
N GLN A 53 1.35 -8.82 1.27
CA GLN A 53 2.45 -7.87 1.20
C GLN A 53 3.17 -8.07 -0.14
N LEU A 54 3.27 -7.01 -0.93
CA LEU A 54 3.96 -6.99 -2.22
C LEU A 54 5.22 -6.16 -2.11
N GLU A 55 6.33 -6.69 -2.62
CA GLU A 55 7.64 -6.05 -2.60
C GLU A 55 8.16 -5.90 -4.02
N GLY A 56 8.66 -4.71 -4.34
CA GLY A 56 9.29 -4.44 -5.62
C GLY A 56 9.68 -2.98 -5.77
N ASP A 57 10.81 -2.73 -6.38
CA ASP A 57 11.34 -1.40 -6.70
C ASP A 57 11.38 -0.40 -5.52
N GLY A 58 11.68 -0.91 -4.32
CA GLY A 58 11.71 -0.11 -3.10
C GLY A 58 10.32 0.20 -2.51
N ILE A 59 9.25 -0.30 -3.12
CA ILE A 59 7.87 -0.17 -2.63
C ILE A 59 7.49 -1.42 -1.86
N LEU A 60 6.89 -1.22 -0.68
CA LEU A 60 6.27 -2.25 0.12
C LEU A 60 4.77 -1.94 0.22
N LEU A 61 3.98 -2.56 -0.65
CA LEU A 61 2.53 -2.39 -0.65
C LEU A 61 1.88 -3.48 0.19
N ARG A 62 1.03 -3.10 1.14
CA ARG A 62 0.29 -4.00 2.00
C ARG A 62 -1.20 -3.83 1.82
N GLY A 63 -1.93 -4.94 1.73
CA GLY A 63 -3.38 -5.01 1.78
C GLY A 63 -3.84 -6.07 2.76
N GLU A 64 -4.96 -5.84 3.39
CA GLU A 64 -5.60 -6.75 4.32
C GLU A 64 -7.09 -6.73 4.09
N ASP A 65 -7.72 -7.91 4.23
CA ASP A 65 -9.18 -8.03 4.23
C ASP A 65 -9.63 -9.27 5.02
N ARG A 66 -10.93 -9.31 5.33
CA ARG A 66 -11.56 -10.34 6.14
C ARG A 66 -12.85 -10.83 5.46
N ALA A 67 -13.14 -12.12 5.57
CA ALA A 67 -14.37 -12.72 5.09
C ALA A 67 -14.72 -13.98 5.88
N GLU A 68 -15.91 -14.49 5.68
CA GLU A 68 -16.34 -15.77 6.26
C GLU A 68 -15.68 -16.99 5.60
N ASP A 69 -15.12 -16.81 4.41
CA ASP A 69 -14.40 -17.82 3.64
C ASP A 69 -13.01 -17.31 3.21
N MET A 70 -12.02 -18.22 3.23
CA MET A 70 -10.63 -17.86 2.94
C MET A 70 -10.42 -17.48 1.48
N TYR A 71 -11.10 -18.15 0.54
CA TYR A 71 -11.01 -17.82 -0.89
C TYR A 71 -11.57 -16.43 -1.18
N VAL A 72 -12.70 -16.11 -0.55
CA VAL A 72 -13.35 -14.79 -0.63
C VAL A 72 -12.44 -13.71 -0.04
N ALA A 73 -11.80 -13.99 1.10
CA ALA A 73 -10.85 -13.04 1.71
C ALA A 73 -9.63 -12.78 0.82
N ILE A 74 -9.11 -13.81 0.12
CA ILE A 74 -8.03 -13.67 -0.86
C ILE A 74 -8.49 -12.78 -2.02
N ASP A 75 -9.69 -13.01 -2.55
CA ASP A 75 -10.23 -12.22 -3.65
C ASP A 75 -10.38 -10.76 -3.28
N HIS A 76 -10.98 -10.47 -2.12
CA HIS A 76 -11.17 -9.10 -1.64
C HIS A 76 -9.85 -8.34 -1.51
N VAL A 77 -8.83 -8.95 -0.89
CA VAL A 77 -7.54 -8.27 -0.71
C VAL A 77 -6.83 -8.03 -2.05
N VAL A 78 -6.91 -8.99 -2.99
CA VAL A 78 -6.31 -8.86 -4.32
C VAL A 78 -7.01 -7.75 -5.10
N ASP A 79 -8.34 -7.72 -5.13
CA ASP A 79 -9.11 -6.69 -5.83
C ASP A 79 -8.83 -5.29 -5.25
N LYS A 80 -8.69 -5.18 -3.93
CA LYS A 80 -8.32 -3.93 -3.25
C LYS A 80 -6.93 -3.44 -3.67
N LEU A 81 -5.95 -4.34 -3.74
CA LEU A 81 -4.60 -4.02 -4.20
C LEU A 81 -4.59 -3.66 -5.69
N GLU A 82 -5.31 -4.40 -6.53
CA GLU A 82 -5.43 -4.15 -7.97
C GLU A 82 -5.99 -2.74 -8.24
N ARG A 83 -7.05 -2.34 -7.54
CA ARG A 83 -7.62 -0.97 -7.66
C ARG A 83 -6.62 0.11 -7.26
N ARG A 84 -5.86 -0.07 -6.18
CA ARG A 84 -4.82 0.88 -5.76
C ARG A 84 -3.72 1.02 -6.81
N MET A 85 -3.26 -0.12 -7.32
CA MET A 85 -2.19 -0.18 -8.33
C MET A 85 -2.64 0.42 -9.66
N SER A 86 -3.87 0.17 -10.10
CA SER A 86 -4.43 0.77 -11.32
C SER A 86 -4.53 2.28 -11.20
N LYS A 87 -5.03 2.79 -10.08
CA LYS A 87 -5.13 4.22 -9.81
C LYS A 87 -3.76 4.91 -9.80
N TYR A 88 -2.75 4.25 -9.24
CA TYR A 88 -1.36 4.72 -9.27
C TYR A 88 -0.85 4.83 -10.71
N LYS A 89 -1.05 3.78 -11.52
CA LYS A 89 -0.60 3.72 -12.91
C LYS A 89 -1.27 4.79 -13.79
N GLU A 90 -2.56 5.06 -13.56
CA GLU A 90 -3.29 6.11 -14.29
C GLU A 90 -2.72 7.49 -13.98
N ARG A 91 -2.47 7.80 -12.71
CA ARG A 91 -1.85 9.07 -12.31
C ARG A 91 -0.44 9.24 -12.86
N HIS A 92 0.36 8.19 -12.82
CA HIS A 92 1.74 8.23 -13.34
C HIS A 92 1.79 8.40 -14.87
N LYS A 93 0.85 7.82 -15.62
CA LYS A 93 0.75 8.03 -17.07
C LYS A 93 0.35 9.46 -17.44
N TRP A 94 -0.39 10.14 -16.61
CA TRP A 94 -0.87 11.51 -16.90
C TRP A 94 0.26 12.54 -16.78
N HIS A 95 1.22 12.30 -15.89
CA HIS A 95 2.36 13.21 -15.72
C HIS A 95 3.42 13.10 -16.82
N HIS A 96 3.49 12.00 -17.57
CA HIS A 96 4.36 11.88 -18.75
C HIS A 96 3.77 12.46 -20.04
N ARG A 97 2.52 12.92 -20.04
CA ARG A 97 1.86 13.56 -21.18
C ARG A 97 1.57 15.01 -20.91
N GLY A 98 2.63 15.84 -20.90
CA GLY A 98 2.55 17.28 -21.15
C GLY A 98 1.57 18.08 -20.28
N ALA A 99 2.08 19.09 -19.60
CA ALA A 99 1.32 20.13 -18.96
C ALA A 99 0.33 20.79 -19.92
N HIS A 100 -0.95 20.57 -19.72
CA HIS A 100 -2.00 21.53 -20.05
C HIS A 100 -3.10 21.43 -19.01
N HIS A 101 -3.38 22.57 -18.40
CA HIS A 101 -4.50 22.82 -17.50
C HIS A 101 -5.82 22.42 -18.16
N ASP A 102 -6.69 21.73 -17.45
CA ASP A 102 -8.05 22.22 -17.26
C ASP A 102 -8.69 21.68 -15.98
N HIS A 103 -9.33 22.59 -15.28
CA HIS A 103 -10.18 22.37 -14.12
C HIS A 103 -11.49 21.71 -14.58
N ASP A 104 -11.95 20.63 -13.94
CA ASP A 104 -13.33 20.57 -13.46
C ASP A 104 -13.62 19.36 -12.56
N SER A 105 -14.11 19.67 -11.39
CA SER A 105 -15.15 19.09 -10.52
C SER A 105 -15.05 17.71 -9.90
N PRO A 106 -15.51 17.61 -8.64
CA PRO A 106 -15.23 16.50 -7.73
C PRO A 106 -16.38 15.50 -7.70
N ARG A 107 -16.09 14.22 -7.88
CA ARG A 107 -17.01 13.16 -7.41
C ARG A 107 -16.53 12.60 -6.08
N ARG A 108 -17.28 12.99 -5.09
CA ARG A 108 -17.31 12.54 -3.71
C ARG A 108 -17.58 11.03 -3.65
N MET A 109 -16.69 10.26 -3.06
CA MET A 109 -16.99 8.93 -2.53
C MET A 109 -16.55 8.83 -1.07
N PRO A 110 -17.35 8.20 -0.20
CA PRO A 110 -17.13 8.23 1.25
C PRO A 110 -15.92 7.40 1.66
N ALA A 111 -15.11 7.96 2.52
CA ALA A 111 -14.11 7.23 3.28
C ALA A 111 -14.81 6.69 4.53
N GLU A 112 -15.04 5.39 4.59
CA GLU A 112 -15.25 4.71 5.86
C GLU A 112 -13.89 4.24 6.37
N SER A 113 -13.40 4.98 7.32
CA SER A 113 -12.30 4.58 8.19
C SER A 113 -12.92 3.94 9.42
N GLU A 114 -12.95 2.64 9.50
CA GLU A 114 -13.13 1.99 10.79
C GLU A 114 -11.87 2.22 11.63
N ARG A 115 -12.01 3.12 12.59
CA ARG A 115 -11.09 3.27 13.70
C ARG A 115 -11.49 2.22 14.73
N ASP A 116 -10.62 1.25 14.96
CA ASP A 116 -10.68 0.45 16.19
C ASP A 116 -10.21 1.38 17.32
N GLU A 117 -11.18 1.89 18.09
CA GLU A 117 -10.97 2.54 19.35
C GLU A 117 -10.70 1.44 20.39
N ASP A 118 -9.45 1.32 20.82
CA ASP A 118 -9.08 0.79 22.10
C ASP A 118 -8.21 1.85 22.79
N ASP A 119 -8.89 2.72 23.56
CA ASP A 119 -8.29 3.61 24.52
C ASP A 119 -7.68 2.79 25.66
N ALA A 120 -6.37 2.73 25.71
CA ALA A 120 -5.61 2.48 26.91
C ALA A 120 -4.46 3.48 26.95
N ASP A 121 -4.43 4.29 28.01
CA ASP A 121 -3.34 5.15 28.43
C ASP A 121 -1.99 4.42 28.28
N ASP A 122 -1.28 4.63 27.16
CA ASP A 122 0.06 4.13 26.95
C ASP A 122 0.95 5.31 26.54
N GLU A 123 1.82 5.72 27.46
CA GLU A 123 2.93 6.63 27.17
C GLU A 123 3.63 6.13 25.91
N GLY A 124 3.63 6.95 24.84
CA GLY A 124 4.09 6.57 23.51
C GLY A 124 5.49 5.98 23.49
N LYS A 125 5.61 4.67 23.45
CA LYS A 125 6.87 3.92 23.36
C LYS A 125 7.21 3.61 21.93
N VAL A 126 8.51 3.68 21.56
CA VAL A 126 9.00 3.21 20.26
C VAL A 126 8.98 1.68 20.24
N LEU A 127 7.87 1.09 19.77
CA LEU A 127 7.67 -0.36 19.72
C LEU A 127 8.36 -1.05 18.54
N ARG A 128 8.66 -0.32 17.45
CA ARG A 128 9.23 -0.91 16.23
C ARG A 128 10.15 0.06 15.51
N ARG A 129 11.30 -0.46 15.07
CA ARG A 129 12.20 0.23 14.12
C ARG A 129 12.17 -0.50 12.78
N LYS A 130 11.95 0.24 11.69
CA LYS A 130 12.08 -0.26 10.32
C LYS A 130 13.22 0.46 9.63
N ARG A 131 14.01 -0.28 8.86
CA ARG A 131 15.00 0.27 7.93
C ARG A 131 14.46 0.07 6.53
N PHE A 132 14.54 1.08 5.69
CA PHE A 132 14.12 1.02 4.30
C PHE A 132 15.11 1.79 3.44
N ALA A 133 15.24 1.38 2.19
CA ALA A 133 16.05 2.09 1.22
C ALA A 133 15.32 3.36 0.77
N ILE A 134 16.02 4.48 0.78
CA ILE A 134 15.53 5.73 0.21
C ILE A 134 16.04 5.83 -1.22
N LYS A 135 15.16 6.16 -2.17
CA LYS A 135 15.51 6.44 -3.55
C LYS A 135 15.20 7.88 -3.86
N PRO A 136 15.96 8.53 -4.76
CA PRO A 136 15.61 9.84 -5.28
C PRO A 136 14.26 9.79 -5.99
N LEU A 137 13.35 10.67 -5.61
CA LEU A 137 12.01 10.82 -6.17
C LEU A 137 11.71 12.30 -6.34
N THR A 138 10.95 12.63 -7.37
CA THR A 138 10.30 13.94 -7.48
C THR A 138 9.16 14.05 -6.46
N GLU A 139 8.74 15.26 -6.15
CA GLU A 139 7.61 15.51 -5.24
C GLU A 139 6.33 14.79 -5.71
N LEU A 140 6.07 14.80 -7.01
CA LEU A 140 4.91 14.13 -7.60
C LEU A 140 4.96 12.61 -7.44
N GLU A 141 6.12 12.01 -7.63
CA GLU A 141 6.32 10.59 -7.40
C GLU A 141 6.16 10.23 -5.93
N ALA A 142 6.67 11.07 -5.02
CA ALA A 142 6.51 10.88 -3.59
C ALA A 142 5.03 10.94 -3.17
N VAL A 143 4.23 11.87 -3.73
CA VAL A 143 2.78 11.93 -3.52
C VAL A 143 2.11 10.66 -4.02
N ALA A 144 2.45 10.22 -5.24
CA ALA A 144 1.87 9.02 -5.82
C ALA A 144 2.19 7.77 -4.98
N HIS A 145 3.44 7.65 -4.48
CA HIS A 145 3.86 6.55 -3.59
C HIS A 145 3.12 6.59 -2.25
N MET A 146 3.02 7.77 -1.62
CA MET A 146 2.32 7.93 -0.35
C MET A 146 0.85 7.50 -0.47
N GLU A 147 0.17 7.88 -1.56
CA GLU A 147 -1.22 7.49 -1.81
C GLU A 147 -1.37 6.00 -2.12
N LEU A 148 -0.47 5.42 -2.92
CA LEU A 148 -0.45 3.99 -3.22
C LEU A 148 -0.36 3.16 -1.93
N LEU A 149 0.54 3.58 -1.03
CA LEU A 149 0.76 2.93 0.25
C LEU A 149 -0.34 3.22 1.28
N SER A 150 -1.21 4.22 1.01
CA SER A 150 -2.22 4.72 1.96
C SER A 150 -1.59 5.19 3.27
N HIS A 151 -0.48 5.87 3.18
CA HIS A 151 0.21 6.49 4.32
C HIS A 151 -0.21 7.95 4.47
N ASP A 152 -0.11 8.47 5.69
CA ASP A 152 -0.32 9.89 6.00
C ASP A 152 0.95 10.72 5.86
N PHE A 153 2.11 10.06 5.81
CA PHE A 153 3.41 10.67 5.55
C PHE A 153 4.31 9.72 4.75
N PHE A 154 5.31 10.29 4.05
CA PHE A 154 6.27 9.55 3.26
C PHE A 154 7.65 10.22 3.33
N VAL A 155 8.71 9.44 3.58
CA VAL A 155 10.09 9.93 3.63
C VAL A 155 10.78 9.54 2.35
N PHE A 156 11.41 10.50 1.67
CA PHE A 156 12.09 10.29 0.39
C PHE A 156 13.32 11.21 0.27
N GLU A 157 14.19 10.92 -0.66
CA GLU A 157 15.23 11.85 -1.10
C GLU A 157 14.67 12.66 -2.26
N ASN A 158 14.64 13.98 -2.11
CA ASN A 158 14.15 14.86 -3.17
C ASN A 158 15.17 14.87 -4.32
N ALA A 159 14.73 14.46 -5.52
CA ALA A 159 15.59 14.34 -6.69
C ALA A 159 16.18 15.69 -7.15
N ASP A 160 15.48 16.79 -6.85
CA ASP A 160 15.90 18.14 -7.24
C ASP A 160 16.92 18.72 -6.26
N THR A 161 16.79 18.42 -4.96
CA THR A 161 17.63 19.00 -3.90
C THR A 161 18.68 18.02 -3.35
N GLY A 162 18.51 16.72 -3.57
CA GLY A 162 19.34 15.66 -2.99
C GLY A 162 19.21 15.55 -1.46
N GLN A 163 18.18 16.16 -0.87
CA GLN A 163 17.95 16.15 0.57
C GLN A 163 16.84 15.16 0.95
N VAL A 164 16.97 14.59 2.15
CA VAL A 164 15.89 13.77 2.70
C VAL A 164 14.74 14.67 3.14
N SER A 165 13.58 14.48 2.55
CA SER A 165 12.37 15.26 2.76
C SER A 165 11.25 14.37 3.31
N VAL A 166 10.31 14.98 4.04
CA VAL A 166 9.12 14.30 4.56
C VAL A 166 7.88 14.95 3.95
N LEU A 167 7.20 14.16 3.10
CA LEU A 167 5.88 14.52 2.59
C LEU A 167 4.81 14.11 3.60
N TYR A 168 3.84 14.95 3.88
CA TYR A 168 2.72 14.64 4.78
C TYR A 168 1.39 15.16 4.25
N ARG A 169 0.30 14.50 4.64
CA ARG A 169 -1.07 14.90 4.29
C ARG A 169 -1.56 15.97 5.26
N ARG A 170 -2.02 17.08 4.72
CA ARG A 170 -2.63 18.17 5.49
C ARG A 170 -4.11 17.91 5.76
N ALA A 171 -4.66 18.59 6.75
CA ALA A 171 -6.09 18.51 7.08
C ALA A 171 -7.01 18.99 5.93
N ASP A 172 -6.52 19.89 5.07
CA ASP A 172 -7.21 20.40 3.89
C ASP A 172 -7.14 19.46 2.67
N LYS A 173 -6.65 18.23 2.88
CA LYS A 173 -6.42 17.19 1.85
C LYS A 173 -5.32 17.52 0.84
N ASN A 174 -4.62 18.61 1.00
CA ASN A 174 -3.39 18.92 0.27
C ASN A 174 -2.19 18.24 0.93
N TYR A 175 -1.01 18.42 0.35
CA TYR A 175 0.25 17.88 0.86
C TYR A 175 1.17 19.00 1.32
N GLY A 176 2.01 18.70 2.30
CA GLY A 176 3.10 19.56 2.71
C GLY A 176 4.41 18.79 2.69
N ILE A 177 5.52 19.49 2.49
CA ILE A 177 6.86 18.94 2.54
C ILE A 177 7.62 19.62 3.68
N LEU A 178 8.32 18.80 4.46
CA LEU A 178 9.27 19.26 5.47
C LEU A 178 10.67 18.93 4.96
N GLU A 179 11.51 19.94 4.83
CA GLU A 179 12.91 19.81 4.45
C GLU A 179 13.81 20.31 5.59
N PRO A 180 14.90 19.59 5.94
CA PRO A 180 15.81 20.08 6.95
C PRO A 180 16.61 21.28 6.42
N GLU A 181 16.64 22.38 7.14
CA GLU A 181 17.61 23.44 6.93
C GLU A 181 18.98 22.98 7.46
N ARG A 182 20.04 23.21 6.73
CA ARG A 182 21.43 22.96 7.11
C ARG A 182 22.09 24.25 7.54
#